data_f41f4e7282270ef0dc656a2312ff150f
#
_entry.id   f41f4e7282270ef0dc656a2312ff150f
#
_cell.length_a   1.000
_cell.length_b   1.000
_cell.length_c   1.000
_cell.angle_alpha   90.00
_cell.angle_beta   90.00
_cell.angle_gamma   90.00
#
_symmetry.space_group_name_H-M   'P 1'
#
loop_
_entity.id
_entity.type
_entity.pdbx_description
1 polymer ?
#
loop_
_entity_poly.entity_id
_entity_poly.type
_entity_poly.pdbx_seq_one_letter_code
_entity_poly.pdbx_strand_id
1 'polypeptide(L)'
;MEAPVINVGIMTHKAVSFVFNEEYVHTETGTFTIGEQRALWVNGKIVYNGKLYQELFFEPTSPQSSFDLKAVTIGVDFHWQRQEDQRFKGALNLVATDKGIVTINQVDVEEYLTSVISSEMSANASKELLKAHAVISRSWLLAQVEKNFNLNGSVTPYKSCYRDNETLIRWYDREDHELFDVCADDHCQRYQGITRASNPIVRDCLLYTSPRPRDRG
;
A
#
# COMPACT_ATOMS: atom_id res chain seq x y z
N MET A 1 -20.95 3.46 3.54
CA MET A 1 -20.06 2.29 3.37
C MET A 1 -18.66 2.86 3.46
N GLU A 2 -17.88 2.36 4.39
CA GLU A 2 -16.46 2.70 4.46
C GLU A 2 -15.77 2.08 3.24
N ALA A 3 -14.80 2.80 2.68
CA ALA A 3 -13.99 2.27 1.60
C ALA A 3 -13.14 1.09 2.11
N PRO A 4 -12.92 0.05 1.30
CA PRO A 4 -12.07 -1.05 1.72
C PRO A 4 -10.64 -0.56 1.99
N VAL A 5 -10.00 -1.19 2.96
CA VAL A 5 -8.61 -0.92 3.36
C VAL A 5 -7.72 -2.00 2.79
N ILE A 6 -6.52 -1.61 2.35
CA ILE A 6 -5.51 -2.52 1.79
C ILE A 6 -4.17 -2.35 2.51
N ASN A 7 -3.38 -3.43 2.48
CA ASN A 7 -2.03 -3.48 3.02
C ASN A 7 -1.02 -3.33 1.88
N VAL A 8 -0.19 -2.31 1.94
CA VAL A 8 0.83 -2.02 0.92
C VAL A 8 2.22 -2.24 1.50
N GLY A 9 2.96 -3.22 0.99
CA GLY A 9 4.35 -3.46 1.38
C GLY A 9 5.27 -2.41 0.77
N ILE A 10 5.97 -1.65 1.63
CA ILE A 10 6.79 -0.51 1.19
C ILE A 10 8.27 -0.91 1.05
N MET A 11 8.85 -1.52 2.07
CA MET A 11 10.27 -1.88 2.09
C MET A 11 10.55 -2.95 3.14
N THR A 12 11.72 -3.61 3.01
CA THR A 12 12.23 -4.56 4.02
C THR A 12 13.65 -4.16 4.40
N HIS A 13 13.85 -3.73 5.64
CA HIS A 13 15.15 -3.28 6.14
C HIS A 13 15.43 -3.80 7.55
N LYS A 14 16.73 -3.84 7.94
CA LYS A 14 17.14 -4.17 9.32
C LYS A 14 16.98 -3.00 10.29
N ALA A 15 16.79 -1.80 9.78
CA ALA A 15 16.48 -0.62 10.57
C ALA A 15 15.48 0.22 9.82
N VAL A 16 14.41 0.64 10.48
CA VAL A 16 13.37 1.50 9.93
C VAL A 16 13.31 2.76 10.78
N SER A 17 13.54 3.91 10.13
CA SER A 17 13.39 5.23 10.74
C SER A 17 12.15 5.90 10.14
N PHE A 18 11.31 6.45 11.00
CA PHE A 18 10.05 7.08 10.60
C PHE A 18 9.71 8.24 11.53
N VAL A 19 8.82 9.11 11.08
CA VAL A 19 8.38 10.30 11.83
C VAL A 19 6.87 10.35 11.78
N PHE A 20 6.22 10.35 12.93
CA PHE A 20 4.80 10.65 13.02
C PHE A 20 4.60 12.16 13.05
N ASN A 21 3.95 12.72 12.03
CA ASN A 21 3.71 14.16 11.93
C ASN A 21 2.61 14.63 12.89
N GLU A 22 1.64 13.75 13.16
CA GLU A 22 0.61 13.91 14.16
C GLU A 22 0.63 12.69 15.10
N GLU A 23 -0.26 12.64 16.05
CA GLU A 23 -0.35 11.59 17.05
C GLU A 23 -0.83 10.26 16.45
N TYR A 24 -0.12 9.17 16.79
CA TYR A 24 -0.46 7.79 16.48
C TYR A 24 -0.54 6.98 17.76
N VAL A 25 -1.37 5.95 17.79
CA VAL A 25 -1.48 5.03 18.92
C VAL A 25 -0.85 3.67 18.56
N HIS A 26 0.07 3.19 19.39
CA HIS A 26 0.56 1.82 19.33
C HIS A 26 -0.51 0.89 19.90
N THR A 27 -1.12 0.06 19.08
CA THR A 27 -2.35 -0.67 19.42
C THR A 27 -2.17 -1.67 20.56
N GLU A 28 -1.02 -2.36 20.64
CA GLU A 28 -0.76 -3.35 21.70
C GLU A 28 -0.63 -2.70 23.09
N THR A 29 -0.05 -1.50 23.17
CA THR A 29 0.23 -0.84 24.46
C THR A 29 -0.72 0.30 24.79
N GLY A 30 -1.50 0.79 23.83
CA GLY A 30 -2.33 2.00 23.95
C GLY A 30 -1.51 3.30 24.08
N THR A 31 -0.20 3.25 23.80
CA THR A 31 0.69 4.39 23.97
C THR A 31 0.59 5.33 22.77
N PHE A 32 0.35 6.59 23.05
CA PHE A 32 0.38 7.66 22.04
C PHE A 32 1.82 8.05 21.71
N THR A 33 2.09 8.26 20.44
CA THR A 33 3.43 8.51 19.92
C THR A 33 3.39 9.57 18.82
N ILE A 34 4.34 10.49 18.84
CA ILE A 34 4.54 11.54 17.84
C ILE A 34 6.03 11.77 17.61
N GLY A 35 6.41 12.35 16.46
CA GLY A 35 7.78 12.71 16.13
C GLY A 35 8.64 11.53 15.67
N GLU A 36 9.95 11.69 15.79
CA GLU A 36 10.93 10.74 15.28
C GLU A 36 10.94 9.42 16.06
N GLN A 37 10.93 8.33 15.30
CA GLN A 37 10.90 6.96 15.81
C GLN A 37 11.93 6.10 15.06
N ARG A 38 12.40 5.04 15.72
CA ARG A 38 13.31 4.07 15.12
C ARG A 38 13.04 2.66 15.63
N ALA A 39 12.89 1.73 14.70
CA ALA A 39 12.77 0.30 14.96
C ALA A 39 14.02 -0.42 14.41
N LEU A 40 14.56 -1.38 15.17
CA LEU A 40 15.73 -2.17 14.78
C LEU A 40 15.40 -3.65 14.75
N TRP A 41 15.85 -4.33 13.72
CA TRP A 41 15.76 -5.79 13.65
C TRP A 41 16.92 -6.45 14.37
N VAL A 42 16.62 -7.33 15.30
CA VAL A 42 17.62 -8.09 16.07
C VAL A 42 17.12 -9.53 16.24
N ASN A 43 17.83 -10.48 15.65
CA ASN A 43 17.54 -11.91 15.80
C ASN A 43 16.08 -12.31 15.55
N GLY A 44 15.47 -11.82 14.46
CA GLY A 44 14.10 -12.14 14.09
C GLY A 44 13.03 -11.40 14.90
N LYS A 45 13.39 -10.37 15.64
CA LYS A 45 12.50 -9.50 16.42
C LYS A 45 12.75 -8.03 16.13
N ILE A 46 11.75 -7.20 16.41
CA ILE A 46 11.85 -5.75 16.36
C ILE A 46 12.19 -5.25 17.77
N VAL A 47 13.28 -4.50 17.88
CA VAL A 47 13.60 -3.72 19.09
C VAL A 47 13.04 -2.31 18.91
N TYR A 48 12.11 -1.93 19.77
CA TYR A 48 11.51 -0.61 19.79
C TYR A 48 11.33 -0.13 21.23
N ASN A 49 11.81 1.07 21.54
CA ASN A 49 11.79 1.63 22.91
C ASN A 49 12.28 0.65 23.98
N GLY A 50 13.37 -0.10 23.68
CA GLY A 50 13.99 -1.05 24.62
C GLY A 50 13.23 -2.36 24.84
N LYS A 51 12.15 -2.60 24.10
CA LYS A 51 11.36 -3.84 24.16
C LYS A 51 11.43 -4.61 22.84
N LEU A 52 11.12 -5.90 22.91
CA LEU A 52 11.13 -6.82 21.77
C LEU A 52 9.69 -7.10 21.32
N TYR A 53 9.47 -6.97 20.01
CA TYR A 53 8.17 -7.20 19.38
C TYR A 53 8.32 -8.14 18.18
N GLN A 54 7.24 -8.84 17.82
CA GLN A 54 7.11 -9.54 16.55
C GLN A 54 6.50 -8.62 15.50
N GLU A 55 5.59 -7.77 15.96
CA GLU A 55 4.84 -6.82 15.15
C GLU A 55 4.64 -5.53 15.94
N LEU A 56 4.67 -4.40 15.25
CA LEU A 56 4.33 -3.08 15.79
C LEU A 56 3.29 -2.46 14.88
N PHE A 57 2.09 -2.25 15.40
CA PHE A 57 1.00 -1.65 14.67
C PHE A 57 0.62 -0.30 15.26
N PHE A 58 0.67 0.75 14.42
CA PHE A 58 0.38 2.12 14.79
C PHE A 58 -0.80 2.64 13.99
N GLU A 59 -1.88 3.00 14.68
CA GLU A 59 -3.07 3.58 14.08
C GLU A 59 -3.06 5.11 14.19
N PRO A 60 -3.51 5.82 13.12
CA PRO A 60 -3.66 7.26 13.18
C PRO A 60 -4.81 7.63 14.12
N THR A 61 -4.63 8.70 14.89
CA THR A 61 -5.72 9.25 15.76
C THR A 61 -6.70 10.12 14.97
N SER A 62 -6.35 10.49 13.74
CA SER A 62 -7.16 11.34 12.86
C SER A 62 -6.98 10.92 11.38
N PRO A 63 -8.00 11.09 10.52
CA PRO A 63 -7.87 10.87 9.08
C PRO A 63 -6.85 11.78 8.39
N GLN A 64 -6.46 12.88 9.03
CA GLN A 64 -5.43 13.80 8.55
C GLN A 64 -4.02 13.39 8.96
N SER A 65 -3.90 12.49 9.95
CA SER A 65 -2.61 12.02 10.44
C SER A 65 -1.78 11.41 9.32
N SER A 66 -0.50 11.71 9.35
CA SER A 66 0.49 11.25 8.37
C SER A 66 1.80 10.85 9.05
N PHE A 67 2.56 10.00 8.38
CA PHE A 67 3.91 9.65 8.80
C PHE A 67 4.88 9.68 7.64
N ASP A 68 6.15 9.99 7.93
CA ASP A 68 7.23 9.95 6.95
C ASP A 68 8.07 8.68 7.18
N LEU A 69 8.33 7.91 6.13
CA LEU A 69 9.35 6.88 6.11
C LEU A 69 10.64 7.46 5.53
N LYS A 70 11.76 7.20 6.20
CA LYS A 70 13.07 7.67 5.79
C LYS A 70 13.76 6.67 4.88
N ALA A 71 14.44 7.19 3.84
CA ALA A 71 15.28 6.42 2.93
C ALA A 71 14.55 5.24 2.25
N VAL A 72 13.31 5.45 1.80
CA VAL A 72 12.57 4.46 1.02
C VAL A 72 13.28 4.26 -0.32
N THR A 73 13.62 3.01 -0.64
CA THR A 73 14.23 2.65 -1.91
C THR A 73 13.16 2.57 -3.00
N ILE A 74 13.36 3.28 -4.10
CA ILE A 74 12.48 3.33 -5.26
C ILE A 74 13.22 2.76 -6.46
N GLY A 75 12.52 1.95 -7.26
CA GLY A 75 13.08 1.30 -8.44
C GLY A 75 14.13 0.25 -8.07
N VAL A 76 13.76 -0.67 -7.21
CA VAL A 76 14.63 -1.75 -6.75
C VAL A 76 15.18 -2.53 -7.97
N ASP A 77 16.50 -2.71 -8.00
CA ASP A 77 17.24 -3.39 -9.07
C ASP A 77 17.23 -2.69 -10.45
N PHE A 78 16.69 -1.47 -10.56
CA PHE A 78 16.79 -0.66 -11.78
C PHE A 78 17.98 0.32 -11.72
N HIS A 79 18.49 0.68 -12.89
CA HIS A 79 19.60 1.64 -13.03
C HIS A 79 19.31 3.06 -12.49
N TRP A 80 18.04 3.38 -12.25
CA TRP A 80 17.57 4.65 -11.67
C TRP A 80 17.18 4.51 -10.18
N GLN A 81 17.53 3.40 -9.55
CA GLN A 81 17.30 3.18 -8.11
C GLN A 81 17.85 4.35 -7.29
N ARG A 82 17.04 4.83 -6.38
CA ARG A 82 17.38 5.90 -5.46
C ARG A 82 16.66 5.75 -4.14
N GLN A 83 17.09 6.50 -3.14
CA GLN A 83 16.41 6.61 -1.87
C GLN A 83 15.79 7.99 -1.72
N GLU A 84 14.57 8.06 -1.22
CA GLU A 84 13.91 9.31 -0.86
C GLU A 84 13.03 9.13 0.38
N ASP A 85 12.80 10.22 1.10
CA ASP A 85 11.84 10.25 2.19
C ASP A 85 10.44 10.34 1.59
N GLN A 86 9.53 9.49 2.06
CA GLN A 86 8.16 9.47 1.56
C GLN A 86 7.15 9.64 2.70
N ARG A 87 6.07 10.35 2.41
CA ARG A 87 4.98 10.63 3.35
C ARG A 87 3.76 9.80 3.02
N PHE A 88 3.17 9.21 4.06
CA PHE A 88 2.03 8.31 3.98
C PHE A 88 0.90 8.73 4.91
N LYS A 89 -0.32 8.38 4.54
CA LYS A 89 -1.50 8.38 5.41
C LYS A 89 -1.86 6.95 5.82
N GLY A 90 -2.82 6.82 6.76
CA GLY A 90 -3.28 5.53 7.24
C GLY A 90 -2.38 4.96 8.34
N ALA A 91 -2.49 3.66 8.59
CA ALA A 91 -1.73 3.00 9.64
C ALA A 91 -0.36 2.51 9.16
N LEU A 92 0.57 2.40 10.11
CA LEU A 92 1.90 1.83 9.89
C LEU A 92 2.00 0.50 10.62
N ASN A 93 2.32 -0.55 9.87
CA ASN A 93 2.60 -1.87 10.41
C ASN A 93 4.05 -2.29 10.12
N LEU A 94 4.77 -2.71 11.13
CA LEU A 94 6.14 -3.22 11.05
C LEU A 94 6.13 -4.68 11.50
N VAL A 95 6.50 -5.59 10.62
CA VAL A 95 6.49 -7.04 10.89
C VAL A 95 7.89 -7.61 10.82
N ALA A 96 8.32 -8.29 11.88
CA ALA A 96 9.61 -8.99 11.90
C ALA A 96 9.56 -10.26 11.06
N THR A 97 10.52 -10.41 10.15
CA THR A 97 10.73 -11.63 9.35
C THR A 97 12.16 -12.13 9.54
N ASP A 98 12.51 -13.22 8.88
CA ASP A 98 13.89 -13.73 8.82
C ASP A 98 14.86 -12.78 8.10
N LYS A 99 14.36 -11.96 7.17
CA LYS A 99 15.14 -11.04 6.33
C LYS A 99 15.29 -9.63 6.94
N GLY A 100 14.39 -9.23 7.83
CA GLY A 100 14.35 -7.88 8.39
C GLY A 100 12.97 -7.47 8.85
N ILE A 101 12.75 -6.18 8.96
CA ILE A 101 11.45 -5.56 9.24
C ILE A 101 10.76 -5.26 7.92
N VAL A 102 9.66 -5.93 7.65
CA VAL A 102 8.75 -5.58 6.56
C VAL A 102 7.90 -4.40 7.02
N THR A 103 7.96 -3.32 6.26
CA THR A 103 7.18 -2.10 6.51
C THR A 103 5.96 -2.08 5.63
N ILE A 104 4.78 -2.05 6.23
CA ILE A 104 3.50 -2.11 5.55
C ILE A 104 2.71 -0.84 5.89
N ASN A 105 2.16 -0.19 4.88
CA ASN A 105 1.18 0.88 5.06
C ASN A 105 -0.23 0.31 4.85
N GLN A 106 -1.06 0.43 5.87
CA GLN A 106 -2.48 0.11 5.76
C GLN A 106 -3.25 1.38 5.42
N VAL A 107 -3.92 1.39 4.26
CA VAL A 107 -4.48 2.60 3.68
C VAL A 107 -5.81 2.32 2.97
N ASP A 108 -6.68 3.32 2.93
CA ASP A 108 -7.91 3.32 2.14
C ASP A 108 -7.63 3.18 0.64
N VAL A 109 -8.45 2.40 -0.07
CA VAL A 109 -8.30 2.15 -1.52
C VAL A 109 -8.26 3.43 -2.33
N GLU A 110 -9.06 4.44 -2.00
CA GLU A 110 -9.11 5.69 -2.77
C GLU A 110 -7.85 6.56 -2.51
N GLU A 111 -7.32 6.55 -1.29
CA GLU A 111 -6.04 7.20 -0.98
C GLU A 111 -4.87 6.48 -1.69
N TYR A 112 -4.88 5.14 -1.71
CA TYR A 112 -3.91 4.36 -2.49
C TYR A 112 -3.95 4.71 -3.98
N LEU A 113 -5.13 4.71 -4.60
CA LEU A 113 -5.31 5.04 -6.01
C LEU A 113 -4.91 6.49 -6.32
N THR A 114 -5.18 7.43 -5.41
CA THR A 114 -4.71 8.81 -5.54
C THR A 114 -3.19 8.87 -5.65
N SER A 115 -2.48 8.08 -4.84
CA SER A 115 -1.02 7.98 -4.91
C SER A 115 -0.54 7.35 -6.21
N VAL A 116 -1.10 6.20 -6.59
CA VAL A 116 -0.73 5.46 -7.81
C VAL A 116 -0.87 6.34 -9.06
N ILE A 117 -2.02 6.97 -9.24
CA ILE A 117 -2.28 7.83 -10.41
C ILE A 117 -1.31 9.01 -10.44
N SER A 118 -1.01 9.61 -9.29
CA SER A 118 -0.07 10.71 -9.18
C SER A 118 1.39 10.30 -9.40
N SER A 119 1.73 9.04 -9.14
CA SER A 119 3.10 8.51 -9.21
C SER A 119 3.41 7.88 -10.58
N GLU A 120 2.44 7.23 -11.23
CA GLU A 120 2.61 6.60 -12.55
C GLU A 120 2.38 7.58 -13.70
N MET A 121 1.39 8.46 -13.56
CA MET A 121 1.10 9.53 -14.52
C MET A 121 1.39 10.88 -13.90
N SER A 122 1.78 11.85 -14.71
CA SER A 122 1.88 13.22 -14.21
C SER A 122 0.51 13.71 -13.76
N ALA A 123 0.40 14.26 -12.57
CA ALA A 123 -0.83 14.91 -12.08
C ALA A 123 -1.30 16.09 -12.97
N ASN A 124 -0.46 16.50 -13.94
CA ASN A 124 -0.76 17.50 -14.97
C ASN A 124 -1.21 16.87 -16.30
N ALA A 125 -1.40 15.57 -16.37
CA ALA A 125 -1.94 14.89 -17.54
C ALA A 125 -3.38 15.33 -17.84
N SER A 126 -3.86 15.05 -19.05
CA SER A 126 -5.25 15.41 -19.40
C SER A 126 -6.24 14.70 -18.48
N LYS A 127 -7.33 15.39 -18.17
CA LYS A 127 -8.39 14.86 -17.29
C LYS A 127 -8.95 13.52 -17.81
N GLU A 128 -9.04 13.35 -19.10
CA GLU A 128 -9.56 12.12 -19.71
C GLU A 128 -8.57 10.94 -19.55
N LEU A 129 -7.26 11.21 -19.63
CA LEU A 129 -6.23 10.20 -19.33
C LEU A 129 -6.27 9.80 -17.86
N LEU A 130 -6.36 10.76 -16.94
CA LEU A 130 -6.44 10.48 -15.51
C LEU A 130 -7.69 9.67 -15.14
N LYS A 131 -8.85 9.93 -15.76
CA LYS A 131 -10.07 9.13 -15.58
C LYS A 131 -9.91 7.71 -16.10
N ALA A 132 -9.35 7.54 -17.30
CA ALA A 132 -9.09 6.21 -17.86
C ALA A 132 -8.13 5.41 -16.97
N HIS A 133 -7.06 6.05 -16.50
CA HIS A 133 -6.10 5.43 -15.59
C HIS A 133 -6.76 5.07 -14.24
N ALA A 134 -7.64 5.91 -13.70
CA ALA A 134 -8.37 5.62 -12.46
C ALA A 134 -9.23 4.34 -12.57
N VAL A 135 -9.90 4.14 -13.72
CA VAL A 135 -10.69 2.91 -13.97
C VAL A 135 -9.78 1.68 -14.03
N ILE A 136 -8.69 1.76 -14.81
CA ILE A 136 -7.77 0.63 -15.01
C ILE A 136 -7.09 0.26 -13.69
N SER A 137 -6.54 1.24 -12.97
CA SER A 137 -5.83 1.01 -11.71
C SER A 137 -6.73 0.42 -10.63
N ARG A 138 -7.96 0.94 -10.51
CA ARG A 138 -8.96 0.39 -9.56
C ARG A 138 -9.34 -1.04 -9.92
N SER A 139 -9.62 -1.32 -11.20
CA SER A 139 -10.02 -2.65 -11.66
C SER A 139 -8.90 -3.67 -11.41
N TRP A 140 -7.65 -3.28 -11.69
CA TRP A 140 -6.50 -4.12 -11.43
C TRP A 140 -6.33 -4.40 -9.93
N LEU A 141 -6.37 -3.36 -9.08
CA LEU A 141 -6.24 -3.49 -7.63
C LEU A 141 -7.29 -4.44 -7.05
N LEU A 142 -8.56 -4.21 -7.39
CA LEU A 142 -9.66 -5.04 -6.88
C LEU A 142 -9.52 -6.51 -7.32
N ALA A 143 -9.05 -6.75 -8.55
CA ALA A 143 -8.77 -8.11 -9.01
C ALA A 143 -7.62 -8.78 -8.23
N GLN A 144 -6.57 -8.03 -7.82
CA GLN A 144 -5.50 -8.58 -6.96
C GLN A 144 -6.01 -8.89 -5.56
N VAL A 145 -6.78 -7.98 -4.95
CA VAL A 145 -7.36 -8.19 -3.61
C VAL A 145 -8.33 -9.40 -3.62
N GLU A 146 -9.18 -9.51 -4.64
CA GLU A 146 -10.09 -10.65 -4.79
C GLU A 146 -9.34 -11.96 -5.00
N LYS A 147 -8.26 -11.95 -5.79
CA LYS A 147 -7.39 -13.11 -5.98
C LYS A 147 -6.81 -13.57 -4.63
N ASN A 148 -6.23 -12.66 -3.86
CA ASN A 148 -5.63 -12.95 -2.56
C ASN A 148 -6.68 -13.50 -1.57
N PHE A 149 -7.87 -12.93 -1.55
CA PHE A 149 -8.98 -13.42 -0.73
C PHE A 149 -9.39 -14.85 -1.10
N ASN A 150 -9.51 -15.15 -2.39
CA ASN A 150 -9.89 -16.48 -2.88
C ASN A 150 -8.80 -17.52 -2.63
N LEU A 151 -7.52 -17.16 -2.72
CA LEU A 151 -6.40 -18.06 -2.42
C LEU A 151 -6.34 -18.43 -0.94
N ASN A 152 -6.58 -17.47 -0.06
CA ASN A 152 -6.56 -17.68 1.39
C ASN A 152 -7.81 -18.38 1.93
N GLY A 153 -8.93 -18.36 1.18
CA GLY A 153 -10.23 -18.93 1.60
C GLY A 153 -10.64 -20.23 0.89
N SER A 154 -9.97 -20.65 -0.20
CA SER A 154 -10.43 -21.80 -0.99
C SER A 154 -9.56 -23.04 -0.81
N VAL A 155 -10.23 -24.18 -0.59
CA VAL A 155 -9.65 -25.55 -0.53
C VAL A 155 -9.24 -26.04 -1.94
N THR A 156 -9.59 -25.32 -3.00
CA THR A 156 -9.32 -25.74 -4.38
C THR A 156 -8.08 -25.03 -4.92
N PRO A 157 -7.16 -25.77 -5.59
CA PRO A 157 -5.99 -25.16 -6.20
C PRO A 157 -6.43 -24.10 -7.22
N TYR A 158 -5.86 -22.90 -7.12
CA TYR A 158 -6.02 -21.83 -8.09
C TYR A 158 -5.59 -22.31 -9.48
N LYS A 159 -6.45 -22.19 -10.47
CA LYS A 159 -6.09 -22.45 -11.87
C LYS A 159 -5.68 -21.15 -12.54
N SER A 160 -4.38 -21.03 -12.84
CA SER A 160 -3.81 -19.87 -13.55
C SER A 160 -4.35 -19.70 -14.98
N CYS A 161 -5.03 -20.69 -15.52
CA CYS A 161 -5.63 -20.66 -16.84
C CYS A 161 -6.98 -21.36 -16.86
N TYR A 162 -8.01 -20.67 -17.32
CA TYR A 162 -9.32 -21.22 -17.67
C TYR A 162 -9.57 -20.97 -19.15
N ARG A 163 -10.00 -22.00 -19.86
CA ARG A 163 -10.35 -21.91 -21.28
C ARG A 163 -11.64 -22.69 -21.55
N ASP A 164 -12.58 -22.04 -22.17
CA ASP A 164 -13.73 -22.66 -22.83
C ASP A 164 -13.75 -22.30 -24.33
N ASN A 165 -14.86 -22.55 -25.01
CA ASN A 165 -14.97 -22.33 -26.46
C ASN A 165 -14.96 -20.84 -26.87
N GLU A 166 -15.27 -19.94 -25.96
CA GLU A 166 -15.46 -18.51 -26.21
C GLU A 166 -14.53 -17.63 -25.36
N THR A 167 -14.02 -18.17 -24.25
CA THR A 167 -13.28 -17.38 -23.25
C THR A 167 -11.94 -18.01 -22.93
N LEU A 168 -10.89 -17.19 -22.91
CA LEU A 168 -9.58 -17.54 -22.37
C LEU A 168 -9.24 -16.57 -21.24
N ILE A 169 -9.27 -17.03 -20.01
CA ILE A 169 -8.79 -16.30 -18.85
C ILE A 169 -7.43 -16.88 -18.51
N ARG A 170 -6.39 -16.04 -18.58
CA ARG A 170 -5.04 -16.40 -18.20
C ARG A 170 -4.52 -15.40 -17.19
N TRP A 171 -4.31 -15.88 -15.97
CA TRP A 171 -3.59 -15.14 -14.95
C TRP A 171 -2.11 -15.49 -15.07
N TYR A 172 -1.27 -14.48 -15.15
CA TYR A 172 0.18 -14.71 -15.10
C TYR A 172 0.54 -15.12 -13.68
N ASP A 173 1.39 -16.16 -13.55
CA ASP A 173 1.98 -16.53 -12.27
C ASP A 173 2.92 -15.39 -11.87
N ARG A 174 2.45 -14.53 -10.99
CA ARG A 174 3.26 -13.55 -10.30
C ARG A 174 3.59 -14.12 -8.92
N GLU A 175 4.75 -13.80 -8.41
CA GLU A 175 5.07 -14.03 -7.01
C GLU A 175 4.04 -13.30 -6.17
N ASP A 176 3.22 -14.06 -5.45
CA ASP A 176 2.20 -13.51 -4.57
C ASP A 176 2.87 -13.02 -3.28
N HIS A 177 2.37 -11.93 -2.74
CA HIS A 177 2.81 -11.41 -1.47
C HIS A 177 2.05 -12.11 -0.34
N GLU A 178 2.77 -12.59 0.68
CA GLU A 178 2.17 -13.30 1.81
C GLU A 178 1.70 -12.38 2.94
N LEU A 179 2.41 -11.25 3.15
CA LEU A 179 2.19 -10.37 4.29
C LEU A 179 1.36 -9.11 3.96
N PHE A 180 1.16 -8.84 2.69
CA PHE A 180 0.44 -7.64 2.22
C PHE A 180 -0.22 -7.90 0.86
N ASP A 181 -1.18 -7.06 0.49
CA ASP A 181 -1.98 -7.26 -0.72
C ASP A 181 -1.22 -6.88 -1.99
N VAL A 182 -0.48 -5.78 -1.97
CA VAL A 182 0.31 -5.23 -3.08
C VAL A 182 1.60 -4.61 -2.56
N CYS A 183 2.65 -4.56 -3.38
CA CYS A 183 3.85 -3.79 -3.05
C CYS A 183 3.81 -2.38 -3.64
N ALA A 184 4.68 -1.52 -3.13
CA ALA A 184 4.79 -0.13 -3.56
C ALA A 184 5.62 0.08 -4.84
N ASP A 185 6.26 -0.98 -5.35
CA ASP A 185 7.17 -0.92 -6.49
C ASP A 185 6.50 -1.32 -7.81
N ASP A 186 7.21 -1.17 -8.91
CA ASP A 186 6.77 -1.42 -10.29
C ASP A 186 6.26 -2.86 -10.55
N HIS A 187 6.56 -3.81 -9.66
CA HIS A 187 6.00 -5.16 -9.70
C HIS A 187 4.46 -5.16 -9.59
N CYS A 188 3.88 -4.30 -8.75
CA CYS A 188 2.44 -4.08 -8.63
C CYS A 188 2.04 -2.76 -9.31
N GLN A 189 1.86 -1.72 -8.53
CA GLN A 189 1.61 -0.36 -8.98
C GLN A 189 2.49 0.58 -8.17
N ARG A 190 3.06 1.58 -8.83
CA ARG A 190 3.94 2.53 -8.15
C ARG A 190 3.17 3.35 -7.12
N TYR A 191 3.41 3.05 -5.85
CA TYR A 191 2.80 3.71 -4.72
C TYR A 191 3.85 4.51 -3.94
N GLN A 192 3.66 5.81 -3.79
CA GLN A 192 4.59 6.71 -3.08
C GLN A 192 3.89 7.54 -2.00
N GLY A 193 2.85 6.98 -1.40
CA GLY A 193 2.04 7.67 -0.40
C GLY A 193 1.46 8.99 -0.94
N ILE A 194 1.44 10.02 -0.10
CA ILE A 194 0.96 11.35 -0.49
C ILE A 194 2.08 12.27 -1.00
N THR A 195 3.30 11.77 -1.12
CA THR A 195 4.48 12.56 -1.53
C THR A 195 4.30 13.20 -2.91
N ARG A 196 3.64 12.50 -3.84
CA ARG A 196 3.36 12.98 -5.21
C ARG A 196 1.91 13.44 -5.42
N ALA A 197 1.04 13.27 -4.44
CA ALA A 197 -0.39 13.59 -4.53
C ALA A 197 -0.66 15.09 -4.37
N SER A 198 -0.03 15.92 -5.21
CA SER A 198 -0.06 17.38 -5.10
C SER A 198 -1.24 18.05 -5.80
N ASN A 199 -1.95 17.35 -6.68
CA ASN A 199 -3.01 17.94 -7.51
C ASN A 199 -4.39 17.35 -7.18
N PRO A 200 -5.36 18.16 -6.73
CA PRO A 200 -6.71 17.70 -6.39
C PRO A 200 -7.49 17.10 -7.57
N ILE A 201 -7.09 17.39 -8.82
CA ILE A 201 -7.75 16.86 -10.02
C ILE A 201 -7.77 15.33 -10.07
N VAL A 202 -6.77 14.66 -9.48
CA VAL A 202 -6.71 13.20 -9.40
C VAL A 202 -7.87 12.67 -8.56
N ARG A 203 -8.14 13.28 -7.41
CA ARG A 203 -9.29 12.93 -6.55
C ARG A 203 -10.62 13.15 -7.26
N ASP A 204 -10.77 14.25 -8.00
CA ASP A 204 -11.98 14.50 -8.79
C ASP A 204 -12.19 13.42 -9.85
N CYS A 205 -11.11 12.96 -10.50
CA CYS A 205 -11.19 11.87 -11.47
C CYS A 205 -11.60 10.53 -10.83
N LEU A 206 -11.06 10.21 -9.65
CA LEU A 206 -11.43 9.01 -8.89
C LEU A 206 -12.89 9.03 -8.45
N LEU A 207 -13.39 10.16 -7.93
CA LEU A 207 -14.78 10.33 -7.54
C LEU A 207 -15.73 10.20 -8.74
N TYR A 208 -15.34 10.72 -9.91
CA TYR A 208 -16.12 10.62 -11.14
C TYR A 208 -16.26 9.18 -11.65
N THR A 209 -15.21 8.39 -11.49
CA THR A 209 -15.16 6.99 -11.96
C THR A 209 -15.64 5.98 -10.91
N SER A 210 -15.97 6.42 -9.70
CA SER A 210 -16.56 5.56 -8.68
C SER A 210 -18.00 5.20 -9.02
N PRO A 211 -18.42 3.92 -8.88
CA PRO A 211 -19.80 3.52 -9.12
C PRO A 211 -20.74 4.27 -8.18
N ARG A 212 -21.71 5.00 -8.74
CA ARG A 212 -22.72 5.69 -7.93
C ARG A 212 -23.80 4.70 -7.49
N PRO A 213 -24.40 4.89 -6.30
CA PRO A 213 -25.50 4.02 -5.85
C PRO A 213 -26.69 3.92 -6.83
N ARG A 214 -26.86 4.91 -7.72
CA ARG A 214 -27.93 4.94 -8.74
C ARG A 214 -27.63 4.09 -9.97
N ASP A 215 -26.41 3.66 -10.18
CA ASP A 215 -25.99 2.86 -11.35
C ASP A 215 -26.15 1.35 -11.09
N ARG A 216 -26.68 0.98 -9.92
CA ARG A 216 -27.04 -0.40 -9.55
C ARG A 216 -28.55 -0.58 -9.66
N GLY A 217 -29.07 -0.38 -10.85
CA GLY A 217 -30.45 -0.72 -11.22
C GLY A 217 -30.53 -2.16 -11.72
#